data_b0b3db24fb11d7176cb2290ec046195e
#
_entry.id   b0b3db24fb11d7176cb2290ec046195e
#
_cell.length_a   1.000
_cell.length_b   1.000
_cell.length_c   1.000
_cell.angle_alpha   90.00
_cell.angle_beta   90.00
_cell.angle_gamma   90.00
#
_symmetry.space_group_name_H-M   'P 1'
#
loop_
_entity.id
_entity.type
_entity.pdbx_description
1 polymer ?
#
loop_
_entity_poly.entity_id
_entity_poly.type
_entity_poly.pdbx_seq_one_letter_code
_entity_poly.pdbx_strand_id
1 'polypeptide(L)'
;MRRQVSVATTLKRSKGGQFALYAKALPGNSYDGHTLATVIPDIEKTIGNEIERMLADAGYRGHNAPENHRFRVFTSGQKRRVTPATKCEMRRRSAIEPVIGHVKAEHRMGRNYLAGEHGDAINAVPAAAGYNFSLLLNWLRMLLWLLLACLHGRAKPRAA
;
A
#
# COMPACT_ATOMS: atom_id res chain seq x y z
N MET A 1 13.90 11.86 16.23
CA MET A 1 12.43 11.95 16.35
C MET A 1 11.83 10.94 15.39
N ARG A 2 10.98 10.01 15.85
CA ARG A 2 10.30 9.07 14.93
C ARG A 2 9.16 9.83 14.27
N ARG A 3 9.18 9.95 12.95
CA ARG A 3 8.09 10.56 12.20
C ARG A 3 7.12 9.49 11.72
N GLN A 4 5.88 9.90 11.60
CA GLN A 4 4.81 9.08 11.09
C GLN A 4 4.91 8.99 9.56
N VAL A 5 4.78 7.80 9.00
CA VAL A 5 4.69 7.59 7.56
C VAL A 5 3.31 7.01 7.24
N SER A 6 2.58 7.71 6.37
CA SER A 6 1.31 7.21 5.83
C SER A 6 1.61 6.33 4.62
N VAL A 7 1.06 5.11 4.63
CA VAL A 7 1.18 4.16 3.51
C VAL A 7 -0.20 3.70 3.11
N ALA A 8 -0.49 3.72 1.81
CA ALA A 8 -1.73 3.18 1.27
C ALA A 8 -1.44 2.10 0.24
N THR A 9 -2.28 1.07 0.22
CA THR A 9 -2.21 -0.05 -0.73
C THR A 9 -3.57 -0.28 -1.37
N THR A 10 -3.61 -1.07 -2.45
CA THR A 10 -4.88 -1.52 -3.01
C THR A 10 -5.63 -2.40 -2.02
N LEU A 11 -6.95 -2.32 -1.98
CA LEU A 11 -7.79 -3.19 -1.16
C LEU A 11 -7.77 -4.64 -1.64
N LYS A 12 -7.76 -4.83 -2.95
CA LYS A 12 -7.66 -6.15 -3.58
C LYS A 12 -6.23 -6.40 -4.02
N ARG A 13 -5.75 -7.62 -3.78
CA ARG A 13 -4.46 -8.04 -4.30
C ARG A 13 -4.52 -8.12 -5.82
N SER A 14 -3.65 -7.39 -6.50
CA SER A 14 -3.49 -7.47 -7.96
C SER A 14 -2.64 -8.67 -8.38
N LYS A 15 -2.64 -9.00 -9.67
CA LYS A 15 -1.67 -9.92 -10.25
C LYS A 15 -0.26 -9.38 -9.98
N GLY A 16 0.59 -10.17 -9.38
CA GLY A 16 1.94 -9.75 -9.00
C GLY A 16 2.11 -9.33 -7.53
N GLY A 17 1.04 -9.01 -6.81
CA GLY A 17 1.14 -8.71 -5.37
C GLY A 17 0.27 -7.56 -4.90
N GLN A 18 0.52 -7.11 -3.68
CA GLN A 18 -0.14 -5.96 -3.09
C GLN A 18 0.79 -4.75 -3.18
N PHE A 19 0.55 -3.88 -4.15
CA PHE A 19 1.39 -2.72 -4.39
C PHE A 19 1.10 -1.59 -3.39
N ALA A 20 2.16 -0.90 -2.99
CA ALA A 20 2.06 0.37 -2.29
C ALA A 20 1.71 1.47 -3.31
N LEU A 21 0.55 2.09 -3.15
CA LEU A 21 0.08 3.16 -4.03
C LEU A 21 0.57 4.53 -3.58
N TYR A 22 0.83 4.67 -2.28
CA TYR A 22 1.20 5.93 -1.68
C TYR A 22 2.09 5.69 -0.46
N ALA A 23 3.11 6.51 -0.31
CA ALA A 23 3.95 6.59 0.88
C ALA A 23 4.40 8.03 1.08
N LYS A 24 4.10 8.61 2.23
CA LYS A 24 4.49 9.99 2.57
C LYS A 24 4.80 10.10 4.04
N ALA A 25 5.92 10.73 4.36
CA ALA A 25 6.22 11.15 5.72
C ALA A 25 5.36 12.36 6.09
N LEU A 26 4.71 12.28 7.23
CA LEU A 26 3.85 13.35 7.74
C LEU A 26 4.63 14.22 8.74
N PRO A 27 4.43 15.53 8.75
CA PRO A 27 5.10 16.42 9.69
C PRO A 27 4.61 16.16 11.13
N GLY A 28 5.54 16.08 12.06
CA GLY A 28 5.22 15.92 13.48
C GLY A 28 4.73 14.52 13.86
N ASN A 29 4.06 14.42 15.01
CA ASN A 29 3.39 13.23 15.52
C ASN A 29 1.89 13.57 15.70
N SER A 30 1.25 13.92 14.59
CA SER A 30 -0.18 14.25 14.59
C SER A 30 -1.03 13.00 14.80
N TYR A 31 -2.21 13.18 15.39
CA TYR A 31 -3.18 12.10 15.48
C TYR A 31 -3.57 11.59 14.10
N ASP A 32 -3.54 10.27 13.91
CA ASP A 32 -3.77 9.63 12.60
C ASP A 32 -5.05 10.12 11.92
N GLY A 33 -6.14 10.22 12.67
CA GLY A 33 -7.42 10.69 12.16
C GLY A 33 -7.40 12.11 11.59
N HIS A 34 -6.47 12.97 12.00
CA HIS A 34 -6.37 14.34 11.50
C HIS A 34 -5.52 14.47 10.23
N THR A 35 -5.02 13.37 9.69
CA THR A 35 -4.18 13.37 8.49
C THR A 35 -4.98 13.18 7.19
N LEU A 36 -6.20 12.65 7.27
CA LEU A 36 -6.96 12.24 6.08
C LEU A 36 -7.38 13.40 5.19
N ALA A 37 -7.60 14.60 5.75
CA ALA A 37 -7.92 15.80 4.95
C ALA A 37 -6.84 16.13 3.91
N THR A 38 -5.58 15.82 4.21
CA THR A 38 -4.44 16.05 3.29
C THR A 38 -4.07 14.79 2.51
N VAL A 39 -4.13 13.63 3.16
CA VAL A 39 -3.69 12.35 2.57
C VAL A 39 -4.62 11.88 1.46
N ILE A 40 -5.94 12.01 1.61
CA ILE A 40 -6.90 11.56 0.59
C ILE A 40 -6.70 12.30 -0.74
N PRO A 41 -6.70 13.65 -0.79
CA PRO A 41 -6.47 14.37 -2.04
C PRO A 41 -5.09 14.08 -2.65
N ASP A 42 -4.06 13.91 -1.83
CA ASP A 42 -2.71 13.54 -2.31
C ASP A 42 -2.69 12.16 -2.96
N ILE A 43 -3.39 11.18 -2.38
CA ILE A 43 -3.51 9.84 -2.97
C ILE A 43 -4.23 9.92 -4.31
N GLU A 44 -5.39 10.58 -4.36
CA GLU A 44 -6.18 10.73 -5.59
C GLU A 44 -5.40 11.41 -6.70
N LYS A 45 -4.65 12.47 -6.37
CA LYS A 45 -3.74 13.12 -7.30
C LYS A 45 -2.65 12.19 -7.82
N THR A 46 -2.13 11.32 -6.95
CA THR A 46 -1.05 10.38 -7.32
C THR A 46 -1.54 9.24 -8.20
N ILE A 47 -2.72 8.68 -7.89
CA ILE A 47 -3.28 7.55 -8.63
C ILE A 47 -4.13 7.96 -9.84
N GLY A 48 -4.50 9.24 -9.94
CA GLY A 48 -5.33 9.77 -11.02
C GLY A 48 -6.80 9.31 -10.99
N ASN A 49 -7.26 8.76 -9.87
CA ASN A 49 -8.62 8.24 -9.71
C ASN A 49 -9.18 8.62 -8.34
N GLU A 50 -10.50 8.83 -8.28
CA GLU A 50 -11.22 9.07 -7.03
C GLU A 50 -11.26 7.80 -6.17
N ILE A 51 -11.12 7.97 -4.86
CA ILE A 51 -11.18 6.88 -3.89
C ILE A 51 -12.65 6.56 -3.57
N GLU A 52 -13.11 5.40 -4.01
CA GLU A 52 -14.46 4.92 -3.70
C GLU A 52 -14.60 4.51 -2.23
N ARG A 53 -13.58 3.89 -1.66
CA ARG A 53 -13.55 3.37 -0.29
C ARG A 53 -12.15 3.36 0.29
N MET A 54 -12.04 3.77 1.55
CA MET A 54 -10.81 3.68 2.33
C MET A 54 -11.06 2.87 3.60
N LEU A 55 -10.19 1.90 3.85
CA LEU A 55 -10.19 1.12 5.08
C LEU A 55 -9.01 1.54 5.93
N ALA A 56 -9.29 2.06 7.11
CA ALA A 56 -8.30 2.58 8.03
C ALA A 56 -8.29 1.81 9.35
N ASP A 57 -7.22 1.97 10.12
CA ASP A 57 -7.11 1.39 11.46
C ASP A 57 -8.02 2.11 12.48
N ALA A 58 -8.14 1.52 13.66
CA ALA A 58 -8.90 2.10 14.76
C ALA A 58 -8.36 3.47 15.21
N GLY A 59 -7.06 3.74 15.01
CA GLY A 59 -6.43 5.03 15.23
C GLY A 59 -7.01 6.19 14.44
N TYR A 60 -7.74 5.90 13.35
CA TYR A 60 -8.40 6.90 12.51
C TYR A 60 -9.84 7.22 12.93
N ARG A 61 -10.31 6.76 14.09
CA ARG A 61 -11.64 7.13 14.60
C ARG A 61 -11.73 8.62 14.81
N GLY A 62 -12.88 9.23 14.42
CA GLY A 62 -13.03 10.69 14.48
C GLY A 62 -12.23 11.44 13.44
N HIS A 63 -11.95 10.80 12.30
CA HIS A 63 -11.15 11.35 11.21
C HIS A 63 -11.70 12.65 10.62
N ASN A 64 -10.81 13.47 10.08
CA ASN A 64 -11.09 14.73 9.40
C ASN A 64 -11.14 14.58 7.87
N ALA A 65 -11.54 13.41 7.36
CA ALA A 65 -11.66 13.22 5.92
C ALA A 65 -12.54 14.31 5.26
N PRO A 66 -12.23 14.71 4.01
CA PRO A 66 -13.06 15.66 3.26
C PRO A 66 -14.54 15.24 3.26
N GLU A 67 -15.46 16.17 3.19
CA GLU A 67 -16.91 15.88 3.33
C GLU A 67 -17.42 14.86 2.29
N ASN A 68 -16.95 14.94 1.06
CA ASN A 68 -17.27 14.00 0.00
C ASN A 68 -16.76 12.58 0.28
N HIS A 69 -15.74 12.41 1.13
CA HIS A 69 -15.16 11.12 1.53
C HIS A 69 -15.56 10.68 2.93
N ARG A 70 -16.22 11.52 3.71
CA ARG A 70 -16.56 11.26 5.12
C ARG A 70 -17.25 9.92 5.34
N PHE A 71 -18.11 9.52 4.42
CA PHE A 71 -18.87 8.26 4.50
C PHE A 71 -18.22 7.10 3.73
N ARG A 72 -17.10 7.35 3.06
CA ARG A 72 -16.32 6.35 2.32
C ARG A 72 -15.14 5.80 3.13
N VAL A 73 -14.84 6.42 4.28
CA VAL A 73 -13.81 5.95 5.21
C VAL A 73 -14.43 5.04 6.26
N PHE A 74 -13.93 3.83 6.35
CA PHE A 74 -14.34 2.82 7.33
C PHE A 74 -13.17 2.51 8.26
N THR A 75 -13.41 2.63 9.57
CA THR A 75 -12.39 2.36 10.59
C THR A 75 -12.58 0.98 11.21
N SER A 76 -11.49 0.35 11.63
CA SER A 76 -11.53 -0.94 12.30
C SER A 76 -12.44 -0.91 13.54
N GLY A 77 -13.31 -1.93 13.66
CA GLY A 77 -14.28 -2.02 14.74
C GLY A 77 -15.55 -1.18 14.55
N GLN A 78 -15.73 -0.48 13.41
CA GLN A 78 -16.96 0.23 13.10
C GLN A 78 -18.12 -0.76 12.89
N LYS A 79 -19.26 -0.47 13.56
CA LYS A 79 -20.49 -1.29 13.45
C LYS A 79 -21.56 -0.63 12.57
N ARG A 80 -21.62 0.70 12.58
CA ARG A 80 -22.63 1.47 11.82
C ARG A 80 -22.23 1.60 10.35
N ARG A 81 -23.21 1.54 9.43
CA ARG A 81 -23.03 1.68 7.96
C ARG A 81 -22.11 0.65 7.32
N VAL A 82 -21.92 -0.50 7.96
CA VAL A 82 -21.06 -1.57 7.45
C VAL A 82 -21.95 -2.67 6.86
N THR A 83 -21.87 -2.85 5.55
CA THR A 83 -22.53 -3.95 4.84
C THR A 83 -21.74 -5.26 5.02
N PRO A 84 -22.34 -6.44 4.77
CA PRO A 84 -21.60 -7.71 4.78
C PRO A 84 -20.37 -7.68 3.84
N ALA A 85 -20.49 -7.06 2.68
CA ALA A 85 -19.38 -6.89 1.72
C ALA A 85 -18.26 -6.04 2.32
N THR A 86 -18.58 -4.87 2.88
CA THR A 86 -17.61 -3.99 3.56
C THR A 86 -16.95 -4.71 4.74
N LYS A 87 -17.70 -5.52 5.50
CA LYS A 87 -17.15 -6.31 6.60
C LYS A 87 -16.13 -7.35 6.10
N CYS A 88 -16.40 -7.97 4.96
CA CYS A 88 -15.45 -8.89 4.32
C CYS A 88 -14.17 -8.14 3.87
N GLU A 89 -14.33 -6.97 3.28
CA GLU A 89 -13.20 -6.10 2.89
C GLU A 89 -12.39 -5.64 4.10
N MET A 90 -13.02 -5.27 5.21
CA MET A 90 -12.33 -4.87 6.45
C MET A 90 -11.41 -5.98 7.01
N ARG A 91 -11.71 -7.25 6.79
CA ARG A 91 -10.80 -8.35 7.15
C ARG A 91 -9.50 -8.31 6.35
N ARG A 92 -9.52 -7.76 5.13
CA ARG A 92 -8.35 -7.63 4.28
C ARG A 92 -7.45 -6.45 4.66
N ARG A 93 -7.91 -5.56 5.53
CA ARG A 93 -7.11 -4.42 6.01
C ARG A 93 -5.76 -4.87 6.57
N SER A 94 -5.73 -5.97 7.31
CA SER A 94 -4.49 -6.51 7.87
C SER A 94 -3.45 -6.91 6.81
N ALA A 95 -3.85 -7.06 5.54
CA ALA A 95 -2.92 -7.33 4.45
C ALA A 95 -1.92 -6.19 4.18
N ILE A 96 -2.14 -4.99 4.72
CA ILE A 96 -1.17 -3.89 4.66
C ILE A 96 0.01 -4.11 5.62
N GLU A 97 -0.18 -4.83 6.72
CA GLU A 97 0.85 -5.03 7.74
C GLU A 97 2.11 -5.73 7.20
N PRO A 98 2.01 -6.83 6.42
CA PRO A 98 3.16 -7.40 5.73
C PRO A 98 3.83 -6.43 4.78
N VAL A 99 3.06 -5.62 4.03
CA VAL A 99 3.62 -4.61 3.12
C VAL A 99 4.47 -3.62 3.89
N ILE A 100 3.94 -3.06 4.98
CA ILE A 100 4.69 -2.14 5.85
C ILE A 100 5.92 -2.83 6.44
N GLY A 101 5.81 -4.10 6.83
CA GLY A 101 6.92 -4.92 7.33
C GLY A 101 8.05 -5.02 6.30
N HIS A 102 7.75 -5.41 5.07
CA HIS A 102 8.73 -5.52 3.98
C HIS A 102 9.35 -4.16 3.62
N VAL A 103 8.53 -3.11 3.49
CA VAL A 103 9.05 -1.75 3.20
C VAL A 103 10.00 -1.27 4.30
N LYS A 104 9.72 -1.58 5.56
CA LYS A 104 10.59 -1.20 6.69
C LYS A 104 11.86 -2.04 6.75
N ALA A 105 11.76 -3.36 6.63
CA ALA A 105 12.88 -4.29 6.85
C ALA A 105 13.80 -4.39 5.62
N GLU A 106 13.23 -4.59 4.43
CA GLU A 106 13.96 -4.90 3.21
C GLU A 106 14.33 -3.63 2.41
N HIS A 107 13.47 -2.60 2.46
CA HIS A 107 13.67 -1.36 1.72
C HIS A 107 14.08 -0.17 2.61
N ARG A 108 14.57 -0.45 3.81
CA ARG A 108 15.20 0.51 4.73
C ARG A 108 14.34 1.70 5.16
N MET A 109 13.01 1.65 5.01
CA MET A 109 12.14 2.73 5.50
C MET A 109 12.24 2.91 7.03
N GLY A 110 12.62 1.86 7.77
CA GLY A 110 12.84 1.91 9.22
C GLY A 110 14.15 2.57 9.64
N ARG A 111 15.06 2.85 8.70
CA ARG A 111 16.40 3.41 8.95
C ARG A 111 16.60 4.65 8.10
N ASN A 112 16.24 5.81 8.64
CA ASN A 112 16.50 7.06 7.94
C ASN A 112 17.87 7.61 8.38
N TYR A 113 18.79 7.73 7.44
CA TYR A 113 20.11 8.32 7.64
C TYR A 113 20.14 9.82 7.28
N LEU A 114 19.06 10.32 6.68
CA LEU A 114 18.94 11.72 6.28
C LEU A 114 18.27 12.50 7.41
N ALA A 115 18.83 13.65 7.74
CA ALA A 115 18.28 14.52 8.79
C ALA A 115 17.17 15.43 8.20
N GLY A 116 16.18 15.75 9.05
CA GLY A 116 15.15 16.75 8.75
C GLY A 116 13.93 16.24 7.99
N GLU A 117 13.02 17.17 7.68
CA GLU A 117 11.73 16.86 7.05
C GLU A 117 11.87 16.30 5.64
N HIS A 118 12.79 16.89 4.87
CA HIS A 118 13.10 16.43 3.52
C HIS A 118 13.70 15.02 3.52
N GLY A 119 14.55 14.69 4.50
CA GLY A 119 15.15 13.37 4.61
C GLY A 119 14.12 12.26 4.82
N ASP A 120 13.14 12.48 5.68
CA ASP A 120 12.07 11.51 5.94
C ASP A 120 11.16 11.32 4.71
N ALA A 121 10.84 12.41 4.01
CA ALA A 121 10.05 12.37 2.78
C ALA A 121 10.79 11.63 1.66
N ILE A 122 12.08 11.93 1.48
CA ILE A 122 12.94 11.28 0.48
C ILE A 122 13.10 9.78 0.79
N ASN A 123 13.07 9.36 2.05
CA ASN A 123 13.21 7.94 2.41
C ASN A 123 11.92 7.14 2.16
N ALA A 124 10.74 7.70 2.41
CA ALA A 124 9.47 6.97 2.35
C ALA A 124 9.11 6.56 0.92
N VAL A 125 9.25 7.46 -0.06
CA VAL A 125 8.87 7.20 -1.45
C VAL A 125 9.77 6.17 -2.12
N PRO A 126 11.13 6.27 -2.08
CA PRO A 126 12.00 5.24 -2.65
C PRO A 126 11.86 3.88 -1.98
N ALA A 127 11.60 3.83 -0.66
CA ALA A 127 11.37 2.57 0.02
C ALA A 127 10.10 1.86 -0.50
N ALA A 128 9.01 2.59 -0.69
CA ALA A 128 7.79 2.03 -1.28
C ALA A 128 7.99 1.66 -2.76
N ALA A 129 8.71 2.46 -3.53
CA ALA A 129 9.07 2.16 -4.91
C ALA A 129 9.93 0.89 -5.01
N GLY A 130 10.96 0.76 -4.17
CA GLY A 130 11.80 -0.44 -4.11
C GLY A 130 10.99 -1.70 -3.83
N TYR A 131 10.05 -1.64 -2.89
CA TYR A 131 9.12 -2.73 -2.63
C TYR A 131 8.29 -3.08 -3.88
N ASN A 132 7.70 -2.09 -4.55
CA ASN A 132 6.92 -2.31 -5.76
C ASN A 132 7.77 -2.92 -6.89
N PHE A 133 9.01 -2.44 -7.09
CA PHE A 133 9.93 -3.03 -8.05
C PHE A 133 10.26 -4.49 -7.74
N SER A 134 10.43 -4.85 -6.47
CA SER A 134 10.66 -6.24 -6.07
C SER A 134 9.47 -7.13 -6.45
N LEU A 135 8.23 -6.66 -6.29
CA LEU A 135 7.04 -7.38 -6.72
C LEU A 135 6.99 -7.56 -8.24
N LEU A 136 7.28 -6.50 -9.00
CA LEU A 136 7.32 -6.55 -10.47
C LEU A 136 8.38 -7.51 -10.97
N LEU A 137 9.60 -7.47 -10.41
CA LEU A 137 10.68 -8.39 -10.77
C LEU A 137 10.32 -9.84 -10.48
N ASN A 138 9.70 -10.13 -9.35
CA ASN A 138 9.23 -11.47 -9.02
C ASN A 138 8.15 -11.96 -10.00
N TRP A 139 7.24 -11.08 -10.38
CA TRP A 139 6.20 -11.40 -11.36
C TRP A 139 6.79 -11.65 -12.75
N LEU A 140 7.71 -10.81 -13.22
CA LEU A 140 8.44 -11.01 -14.48
C LEU A 140 9.26 -12.29 -14.47
N ARG A 141 9.91 -12.62 -13.35
CA ARG A 141 10.64 -13.90 -13.19
C ARG A 141 9.71 -15.10 -13.36
N MET A 142 8.51 -15.06 -12.75
CA MET A 142 7.51 -16.12 -12.93
C MET A 142 7.07 -16.25 -14.38
N LEU A 143 6.81 -15.13 -15.07
CA LEU A 143 6.46 -15.15 -16.49
C LEU A 143 7.59 -15.74 -17.36
N LEU A 144 8.83 -15.37 -17.09
CA LEU A 144 9.99 -15.92 -17.77
C LEU A 144 10.09 -17.44 -17.58
N TRP A 145 9.90 -17.92 -16.33
CA TRP A 145 9.91 -19.37 -16.06
C TRP A 145 8.80 -20.11 -16.81
N LEU A 146 7.60 -19.54 -16.89
CA LEU A 146 6.50 -20.11 -17.67
C LEU A 146 6.83 -20.16 -19.16
N LEU A 147 7.44 -19.11 -19.70
CA LEU A 147 7.86 -19.05 -21.10
C LEU A 147 8.93 -20.11 -21.41
N LEU A 148 9.96 -20.21 -20.56
CA LEU A 148 11.00 -21.21 -20.70
C LEU A 148 10.45 -22.63 -20.60
N ALA A 149 9.53 -22.90 -19.67
CA ALA A 149 8.87 -24.20 -19.54
C ALA A 149 8.06 -24.56 -20.80
N CYS A 150 7.34 -23.59 -21.39
CA CYS A 150 6.62 -23.78 -22.65
C CYS A 150 7.57 -24.08 -23.82
N LEU A 151 8.72 -23.42 -23.89
CA LEU A 151 9.72 -23.63 -24.93
C LEU A 151 10.37 -25.03 -24.79
N HIS A 152 10.74 -25.42 -23.58
CA HIS A 152 11.33 -26.76 -23.31
C HIS A 152 10.31 -27.89 -23.51
N GLY A 153 9.04 -27.68 -23.12
CA GLY A 153 7.98 -28.67 -23.35
C GLY A 153 7.65 -28.90 -24.84
N ARG A 154 7.97 -27.94 -25.71
CA ARG A 154 7.85 -28.08 -27.16
C ARG A 154 9.05 -28.82 -27.81
N ALA A 155 10.17 -28.87 -27.15
CA ALA A 155 11.34 -29.66 -27.57
C ALA A 155 11.16 -31.13 -27.15
N LYS A 156 10.12 -31.84 -27.65
CA LYS A 156 10.13 -33.31 -27.61
C LYS A 156 11.24 -33.78 -28.53
N PRO A 157 12.16 -34.64 -28.05
CA PRO A 157 13.15 -35.25 -28.92
C PRO A 157 12.40 -36.02 -30.01
N ARG A 158 12.69 -35.72 -31.27
CA ARG A 158 12.36 -36.61 -32.38
C ARG A 158 13.04 -37.94 -32.05
N ALA A 159 12.24 -38.94 -31.71
CA ALA A 159 12.72 -40.30 -31.67
C ALA A 159 13.28 -40.64 -33.05
N ALA A 160 14.53 -41.00 -33.08
CA ALA A 160 15.21 -41.57 -34.22
C ALA A 160 14.67 -42.97 -34.51
#